data_c80fd692bb17fbdebe35bd76a9ee7c8e
#
_entry.id   c80fd692bb17fbdebe35bd76a9ee7c8e
#
_cell.length_a   1.000
_cell.length_b   1.000
_cell.length_c   1.000
_cell.angle_alpha   90.00
_cell.angle_beta   90.00
_cell.angle_gamma   90.00
#
_symmetry.space_group_name_H-M   'P 1'
#
loop_
_entity.id
_entity.type
_entity.pdbx_description
1 polymer ?
#
loop_
_entity_poly.entity_id
_entity_poly.type
_entity_poly.pdbx_seq_one_letter_code
_entity_poly.pdbx_strand_id
1 'polypeptide(L)'
;NDNMELSQLSFSIDTINRVHNNGWAVGLDIGSQTYESVPALSMNPTEKLNIFSIIGYSHNLALGGVGIFPWYLETWDSVYYRATVKSFYYTDQAFEESRSHVFDHEVGHALGLLHTFNYGCGSSQHGDYVDDTPTHAGANWGCADGTDSCPDDPGLDPVDNLMNYVYSPDCPMSPFTPGQGTRAIWAINNWVPTLIDTIPPTVWYVSENGSDESGDGSEEYPFASIQNGLDISYDGDTVLVTAGTYTENINWPMTNGIALIGSGQDNCIIDGDSS
;
A
#
# COMPACT_ATOMS: atom_id res chain seq x y z
N ASN A 1 6.81 -11.27 -11.15
CA ASN A 1 7.68 -10.14 -10.75
C ASN A 1 6.90 -8.81 -10.66
N ASP A 2 5.57 -8.85 -10.61
CA ASP A 2 4.72 -7.66 -10.80
C ASP A 2 4.10 -7.14 -9.49
N ASN A 3 4.62 -7.56 -8.34
CA ASN A 3 4.11 -7.15 -7.02
C ASN A 3 5.00 -6.12 -6.30
N MET A 4 5.91 -5.47 -7.01
CA MET A 4 7.04 -4.80 -6.36
C MET A 4 6.80 -3.38 -5.85
N GLU A 5 5.78 -2.65 -6.28
CA GLU A 5 5.69 -1.23 -5.89
C GLU A 5 4.87 -0.98 -4.62
N LEU A 6 3.90 -1.83 -4.29
CA LEU A 6 3.30 -1.81 -2.95
C LEU A 6 4.08 -2.65 -1.93
N SER A 7 4.99 -3.51 -2.38
CA SER A 7 5.93 -4.21 -1.48
C SER A 7 6.88 -3.25 -0.74
N GLN A 8 6.97 -2.00 -1.19
CA GLN A 8 7.72 -0.93 -0.51
C GLN A 8 6.94 -0.27 0.64
N LEU A 9 5.62 -0.44 0.69
CA LEU A 9 4.81 0.06 1.81
C LEU A 9 4.52 -1.09 2.77
N SER A 10 5.26 -1.14 3.86
CA SER A 10 4.98 -2.04 4.97
C SER A 10 4.25 -1.30 6.09
N PHE A 11 3.31 -1.97 6.72
CA PHE A 11 2.58 -1.42 7.86
C PHE A 11 3.00 -2.17 9.13
N SER A 12 3.47 -1.43 10.12
CA SER A 12 3.67 -1.96 11.46
C SER A 12 2.56 -1.51 12.39
N ILE A 13 2.10 -2.41 13.27
CA ILE A 13 1.14 -2.05 14.31
C ILE A 13 1.90 -1.43 15.47
N ASP A 14 1.75 -0.11 15.64
CA ASP A 14 2.34 0.59 16.77
C ASP A 14 1.56 0.34 18.06
N THR A 15 0.26 0.53 18.02
CA THR A 15 -0.60 0.43 19.20
C THR A 15 -2.02 -0.01 18.83
N ILE A 16 -2.60 -0.88 19.66
CA ILE A 16 -4.02 -1.21 19.61
C ILE A 16 -4.71 -0.62 20.84
N ASN A 17 -5.54 0.40 20.61
CA ASN A 17 -6.35 0.98 21.67
C ASN A 17 -7.79 0.45 21.59
N ARG A 18 -8.27 -0.15 22.69
CA ARG A 18 -9.65 -0.65 22.80
C ARG A 18 -10.50 0.31 23.62
N VAL A 19 -11.40 1.02 22.96
CA VAL A 19 -12.31 1.95 23.60
C VAL A 19 -13.69 1.31 23.74
N HIS A 20 -14.19 1.23 24.96
CA HIS A 20 -15.53 0.72 25.24
C HIS A 20 -16.49 1.89 25.45
N ASN A 21 -17.40 2.10 24.50
CA ASN A 21 -18.40 3.15 24.61
C ASN A 21 -19.77 2.62 24.16
N ASN A 22 -20.68 2.43 25.11
CA ASN A 22 -22.03 1.90 24.85
C ASN A 22 -22.87 2.83 23.95
N GLY A 23 -22.57 4.13 23.91
CA GLY A 23 -23.25 5.08 23.03
C GLY A 23 -22.89 4.91 21.55
N TRP A 24 -21.75 4.32 21.25
CA TRP A 24 -21.28 4.09 19.86
C TRP A 24 -21.83 2.79 19.26
N ALA A 25 -22.39 1.92 20.09
CA ALA A 25 -23.00 0.65 19.64
C ALA A 25 -24.35 0.83 18.91
N VAL A 26 -24.88 2.05 18.86
CA VAL A 26 -26.24 2.34 18.35
C VAL A 26 -26.18 3.14 17.04
N GLY A 27 -25.40 2.65 16.08
CA GLY A 27 -25.41 3.17 14.71
C GLY A 27 -24.55 4.42 14.49
N LEU A 28 -23.50 4.24 13.68
CA LEU A 28 -22.66 5.31 13.17
C LEU A 28 -23.20 5.73 11.79
N ASP A 29 -24.19 6.60 11.76
CA ASP A 29 -24.55 7.25 10.52
C ASP A 29 -23.56 8.36 10.21
N ILE A 30 -23.14 8.47 8.94
CA ILE A 30 -22.30 9.58 8.47
C ILE A 30 -23.00 10.89 8.83
N GLY A 31 -22.28 11.78 9.50
CA GLY A 31 -22.81 13.05 10.01
C GLY A 31 -23.46 12.97 11.39
N SER A 32 -23.47 11.79 12.04
CA SER A 32 -23.86 11.71 13.45
C SER A 32 -22.75 12.26 14.35
N GLN A 33 -23.11 12.79 15.53
CA GLN A 33 -22.11 13.25 16.52
C GLN A 33 -21.15 12.12 16.93
N THR A 34 -21.59 10.89 16.89
CA THR A 34 -20.77 9.72 17.20
C THR A 34 -19.74 9.46 16.11
N TYR A 35 -20.16 9.56 14.84
CA TYR A 35 -19.26 9.45 13.70
C TYR A 35 -18.17 10.53 13.74
N GLU A 36 -18.56 11.77 14.00
CA GLU A 36 -17.66 12.92 14.09
C GLU A 36 -16.73 12.87 15.31
N SER A 37 -17.08 12.13 16.34
CA SER A 37 -16.26 12.00 17.57
C SER A 37 -15.16 10.95 17.48
N VAL A 38 -15.27 9.97 16.58
CA VAL A 38 -14.29 8.88 16.43
C VAL A 38 -12.90 9.41 16.05
N PRO A 39 -12.73 10.37 15.14
CA PRO A 39 -11.43 10.92 14.80
C PRO A 39 -10.69 11.59 15.98
N ALA A 40 -11.41 12.09 16.98
CA ALA A 40 -10.80 12.65 18.19
C ALA A 40 -10.01 11.61 19.01
N LEU A 41 -10.15 10.31 18.69
CA LEU A 41 -9.35 9.24 19.27
C LEU A 41 -8.07 8.96 18.49
N SER A 42 -7.83 9.67 17.40
CA SER A 42 -6.61 9.50 16.61
C SER A 42 -5.36 9.77 17.44
N MET A 43 -4.39 8.91 17.28
CA MET A 43 -3.09 9.02 17.93
C MET A 43 -2.05 9.44 16.91
N ASN A 44 -1.34 10.56 17.16
CA ASN A 44 -0.32 11.11 16.26
C ASN A 44 -0.78 11.11 14.78
N PRO A 45 -1.92 11.74 14.46
CA PRO A 45 -2.55 11.63 13.12
C PRO A 45 -1.72 12.28 12.00
N THR A 46 -0.65 12.99 12.36
CA THR A 46 0.33 13.54 11.41
C THR A 46 1.40 12.55 11.00
N GLU A 47 1.60 11.48 11.76
CA GLU A 47 2.70 10.53 11.62
C GLU A 47 2.20 9.08 11.47
N LYS A 48 0.92 8.82 11.77
CA LYS A 48 0.37 7.47 11.84
C LYS A 48 -0.95 7.36 11.09
N LEU A 49 -1.10 6.29 10.34
CA LEU A 49 -2.38 5.87 9.81
C LEU A 49 -3.25 5.36 10.96
N ASN A 50 -4.34 6.07 11.25
CA ASN A 50 -5.26 5.68 12.30
C ASN A 50 -6.42 4.86 11.70
N ILE A 51 -6.56 3.64 12.16
CA ILE A 51 -7.57 2.70 11.71
C ILE A 51 -8.59 2.49 12.83
N PHE A 52 -9.87 2.75 12.53
CA PHE A 52 -10.96 2.55 13.47
C PHE A 52 -11.81 1.37 13.03
N SER A 53 -11.76 0.29 13.79
CA SER A 53 -12.68 -0.83 13.62
C SER A 53 -13.82 -0.69 14.63
N ILE A 54 -15.03 -0.59 14.14
CA ILE A 54 -16.21 -0.32 14.96
C ILE A 54 -17.19 -1.47 14.80
N ILE A 55 -17.54 -2.10 15.92
CA ILE A 55 -18.56 -3.12 15.99
C ILE A 55 -19.88 -2.40 16.25
N GLY A 56 -20.76 -2.35 15.26
CA GLY A 56 -22.04 -1.69 15.43
C GLY A 56 -22.96 -1.82 14.21
N TYR A 57 -24.25 -1.72 14.45
CA TYR A 57 -25.25 -1.64 13.40
C TYR A 57 -25.21 -0.26 12.76
N SER A 58 -24.81 -0.17 11.50
CA SER A 58 -25.19 0.99 10.68
C SER A 58 -26.59 0.79 10.18
N HIS A 59 -27.46 1.79 10.32
CA HIS A 59 -28.79 1.78 9.69
C HIS A 59 -28.66 1.83 8.15
N ASN A 60 -27.50 2.25 7.65
CA ASN A 60 -27.16 2.22 6.24
C ASN A 60 -26.27 1.00 5.95
N LEU A 61 -26.89 -0.14 5.69
CA LEU A 61 -26.25 -1.42 5.40
C LEU A 61 -25.38 -1.41 4.13
N ALA A 62 -25.43 -0.34 3.33
CA ALA A 62 -24.68 -0.21 2.10
C ALA A 62 -23.25 0.32 2.30
N LEU A 63 -22.92 0.85 3.48
CA LEU A 63 -21.60 1.43 3.74
C LEU A 63 -20.71 0.44 4.50
N GLY A 64 -19.74 -0.16 3.81
CA GLY A 64 -18.78 -1.09 4.40
C GLY A 64 -17.66 -0.41 5.18
N GLY A 65 -17.23 0.75 4.75
CA GLY A 65 -16.15 1.52 5.33
C GLY A 65 -16.10 2.95 4.79
N VAL A 66 -15.16 3.74 5.26
CA VAL A 66 -14.86 5.08 4.75
C VAL A 66 -13.36 5.35 4.89
N GLY A 67 -12.69 5.54 3.77
CA GLY A 67 -11.33 6.08 3.69
C GLY A 67 -11.38 7.59 3.46
N ILE A 68 -10.53 8.34 4.14
CA ILE A 68 -10.42 9.79 3.96
C ILE A 68 -9.18 10.09 3.17
N PHE A 69 -9.37 10.72 2.03
CA PHE A 69 -8.26 11.11 1.15
C PHE A 69 -7.29 12.09 1.85
N PRO A 70 -6.00 11.96 1.61
CA PRO A 70 -4.99 12.80 2.26
C PRO A 70 -5.11 14.30 1.95
N TRP A 71 -5.70 14.68 0.81
CA TRP A 71 -5.89 16.09 0.41
C TRP A 71 -7.12 16.78 0.99
N TYR A 72 -8.05 16.06 1.63
CA TYR A 72 -9.19 16.71 2.29
C TYR A 72 -8.83 17.47 3.56
N LEU A 73 -7.58 17.43 3.95
CA LEU A 73 -7.07 18.03 5.18
C LEU A 73 -7.07 19.55 5.18
N GLU A 74 -7.02 20.17 4.00
CA GLU A 74 -7.02 21.63 3.89
C GLU A 74 -8.39 22.24 4.13
N THR A 75 -9.47 21.48 3.98
CA THR A 75 -10.85 21.98 4.03
C THR A 75 -11.57 21.72 5.36
N TRP A 76 -11.05 20.82 6.18
CA TRP A 76 -11.66 20.41 7.44
C TRP A 76 -10.66 20.65 8.57
N ASP A 77 -10.97 21.57 9.44
CA ASP A 77 -10.13 22.15 10.51
C ASP A 77 -9.67 21.12 11.55
N SER A 78 -9.31 19.90 11.13
CA SER A 78 -8.84 18.92 12.09
C SER A 78 -7.76 18.00 11.57
N VAL A 79 -6.60 18.14 12.17
CA VAL A 79 -5.48 17.19 12.21
C VAL A 79 -5.93 15.75 12.52
N TYR A 80 -7.14 15.56 13.07
CA TYR A 80 -7.71 14.28 13.47
C TYR A 80 -8.18 13.39 12.31
N TYR A 81 -8.32 13.94 11.10
CA TYR A 81 -8.85 13.21 9.95
C TYR A 81 -7.77 12.65 9.02
N ARG A 82 -6.51 12.92 9.30
CA ARG A 82 -5.41 12.49 8.43
C ARG A 82 -5.36 10.97 8.36
N ALA A 83 -5.45 10.45 7.13
CA ALA A 83 -5.32 9.02 6.82
C ALA A 83 -6.16 8.11 7.76
N THR A 84 -7.41 8.46 8.00
CA THR A 84 -8.30 7.68 8.85
C THR A 84 -9.08 6.68 8.02
N VAL A 85 -8.93 5.40 8.31
CA VAL A 85 -9.76 4.33 7.77
C VAL A 85 -10.78 3.93 8.82
N LYS A 86 -12.06 3.91 8.45
CA LYS A 86 -13.15 3.44 9.30
C LYS A 86 -13.71 2.16 8.67
N SER A 87 -13.55 1.05 9.34
CA SER A 87 -14.11 -0.23 8.95
C SER A 87 -15.25 -0.61 9.89
N PHE A 88 -16.37 -1.03 9.33
CA PHE A 88 -17.51 -1.50 10.11
C PHE A 88 -17.48 -3.02 10.17
N TYR A 89 -17.37 -3.59 11.36
CA TYR A 89 -17.38 -5.03 11.58
C TYR A 89 -18.80 -5.51 11.87
N TYR A 90 -19.28 -6.50 11.14
CA TYR A 90 -20.53 -7.21 11.46
C TYR A 90 -20.20 -8.62 11.95
N THR A 91 -21.02 -9.15 12.85
CA THR A 91 -20.80 -10.42 13.53
C THR A 91 -21.26 -11.66 12.77
N ASP A 92 -21.60 -11.58 11.48
CA ASP A 92 -22.10 -12.71 10.72
C ASP A 92 -21.02 -13.29 9.79
N GLN A 93 -20.61 -14.54 10.05
CA GLN A 93 -19.49 -15.23 9.39
C GLN A 93 -19.58 -15.29 7.86
N ALA A 94 -20.79 -15.32 7.28
CA ALA A 94 -20.98 -15.33 5.83
C ALA A 94 -20.50 -14.03 5.13
N PHE A 95 -20.30 -12.98 5.91
CA PHE A 95 -19.83 -11.69 5.44
C PHE A 95 -18.32 -11.44 5.70
N GLU A 96 -17.64 -12.27 6.49
CA GLU A 96 -16.26 -12.00 6.89
C GLU A 96 -15.29 -12.09 5.71
N GLU A 97 -15.47 -13.04 4.80
CA GLU A 97 -14.58 -13.22 3.64
C GLU A 97 -14.74 -12.11 2.58
N SER A 98 -15.95 -11.62 2.35
CA SER A 98 -16.20 -10.53 1.40
C SER A 98 -15.80 -9.15 1.93
N ARG A 99 -15.40 -9.03 3.19
CA ARG A 99 -15.14 -7.75 3.88
C ARG A 99 -13.69 -7.46 4.21
N SER A 100 -12.81 -8.44 4.09
CA SER A 100 -11.37 -8.16 4.13
C SER A 100 -11.00 -7.12 3.07
N HIS A 101 -11.63 -7.20 1.91
CA HIS A 101 -11.41 -6.28 0.79
C HIS A 101 -11.89 -4.85 1.06
N VAL A 102 -12.94 -4.66 1.87
CA VAL A 102 -13.38 -3.30 2.25
C VAL A 102 -12.31 -2.57 3.05
N PHE A 103 -11.63 -3.27 3.94
CA PHE A 103 -10.54 -2.69 4.69
C PHE A 103 -9.41 -2.21 3.76
N ASP A 104 -8.96 -3.07 2.86
CA ASP A 104 -7.92 -2.74 1.90
C ASP A 104 -8.33 -1.60 0.96
N HIS A 105 -9.60 -1.59 0.54
CA HIS A 105 -10.21 -0.52 -0.24
C HIS A 105 -10.13 0.83 0.48
N GLU A 106 -10.54 0.90 1.74
CA GLU A 106 -10.52 2.15 2.51
C GLU A 106 -9.09 2.61 2.84
N VAL A 107 -8.17 1.66 3.06
CA VAL A 107 -6.73 1.99 3.16
C VAL A 107 -6.25 2.59 1.84
N GLY A 108 -6.65 2.04 0.70
CA GLY A 108 -6.34 2.62 -0.61
C GLY A 108 -6.76 4.09 -0.70
N HIS A 109 -7.97 4.45 -0.27
CA HIS A 109 -8.41 5.85 -0.23
C HIS A 109 -7.57 6.71 0.71
N ALA A 110 -7.22 6.20 1.88
CA ALA A 110 -6.36 6.91 2.82
C ALA A 110 -4.94 7.14 2.28
N LEU A 111 -4.50 6.30 1.35
CA LEU A 111 -3.25 6.44 0.60
C LEU A 111 -3.40 7.24 -0.71
N GLY A 112 -4.57 7.80 -1.00
CA GLY A 112 -4.81 8.67 -2.15
C GLY A 112 -5.26 7.96 -3.43
N LEU A 113 -5.66 6.69 -3.35
CA LEU A 113 -6.23 5.97 -4.49
C LEU A 113 -7.71 6.32 -4.68
N LEU A 114 -8.10 6.59 -5.91
CA LEU A 114 -9.48 6.80 -6.31
C LEU A 114 -10.12 5.46 -6.71
N HIS A 115 -11.46 5.44 -6.81
CA HIS A 115 -12.12 4.31 -7.45
C HIS A 115 -11.69 4.21 -8.92
N THR A 116 -11.49 3.00 -9.41
CA THR A 116 -11.09 2.74 -10.81
C THR A 116 -12.08 3.29 -11.83
N PHE A 117 -13.38 3.41 -11.46
CA PHE A 117 -14.43 3.97 -12.28
C PHE A 117 -14.59 5.51 -12.18
N ASN A 118 -13.63 6.17 -11.55
CA ASN A 118 -13.69 7.63 -11.39
C ASN A 118 -13.68 8.30 -12.77
N TYR A 119 -14.52 9.33 -12.95
CA TYR A 119 -14.72 10.08 -14.18
C TYR A 119 -15.33 9.31 -15.37
N GLY A 120 -15.48 8.00 -15.34
CA GLY A 120 -16.16 7.22 -16.38
C GLY A 120 -15.47 7.23 -17.75
N CYS A 121 -16.17 6.69 -18.75
CA CYS A 121 -15.67 6.58 -20.13
C CYS A 121 -15.43 7.95 -20.79
N GLY A 122 -14.42 8.00 -21.68
CA GLY A 122 -14.14 9.17 -22.53
C GLY A 122 -13.77 10.43 -21.78
N SER A 123 -13.38 10.30 -20.52
CA SER A 123 -12.94 11.42 -19.70
C SER A 123 -11.64 12.01 -20.26
N SER A 124 -11.59 13.34 -20.39
CA SER A 124 -10.33 14.04 -20.66
C SER A 124 -9.39 14.07 -19.44
N GLN A 125 -9.90 13.65 -18.31
CA GLN A 125 -9.13 13.43 -17.10
C GLN A 125 -8.85 11.91 -17.04
N HIS A 126 -7.63 11.52 -16.82
CA HIS A 126 -7.15 10.14 -16.89
C HIS A 126 -7.77 9.22 -15.82
N GLY A 127 -9.10 9.04 -15.83
CA GLY A 127 -9.81 8.14 -14.92
C GLY A 127 -9.43 8.36 -13.45
N ASP A 128 -8.95 7.31 -12.80
CA ASP A 128 -8.45 7.36 -11.42
C ASP A 128 -7.01 7.91 -11.30
N TYR A 129 -6.43 8.41 -12.38
CA TYR A 129 -5.04 8.86 -12.53
C TYR A 129 -4.00 7.73 -12.39
N VAL A 130 -4.36 6.54 -12.80
CA VAL A 130 -3.49 5.36 -12.84
C VAL A 130 -3.54 4.75 -14.23
N ASP A 131 -2.40 4.66 -14.90
CA ASP A 131 -2.33 4.26 -16.31
C ASP A 131 -2.59 2.77 -16.55
N ASP A 132 -2.36 1.92 -15.53
CA ASP A 132 -2.53 0.46 -15.61
C ASP A 132 -3.88 -0.03 -15.05
N THR A 133 -4.80 0.90 -14.73
CA THR A 133 -6.19 0.63 -14.43
C THR A 133 -7.07 1.13 -15.58
N PRO A 134 -7.61 0.25 -16.43
CA PRO A 134 -8.47 0.68 -17.54
C PRO A 134 -9.69 1.48 -17.09
N THR A 135 -10.03 2.50 -17.87
CA THR A 135 -11.22 3.33 -17.64
C THR A 135 -12.50 2.51 -17.81
N HIS A 136 -13.47 2.67 -16.91
CA HIS A 136 -14.77 2.02 -17.03
C HIS A 136 -15.92 2.91 -16.52
N ALA A 137 -17.15 2.60 -16.98
CA ALA A 137 -18.28 3.52 -16.85
C ALA A 137 -18.79 3.72 -15.42
N GLY A 138 -18.60 2.75 -14.54
CA GLY A 138 -19.10 2.78 -13.18
C GLY A 138 -18.75 1.51 -12.41
N ALA A 139 -19.17 1.45 -11.16
CA ALA A 139 -18.90 0.33 -10.27
C ALA A 139 -19.38 -1.01 -10.85
N ASN A 140 -18.50 -2.01 -10.80
CA ASN A 140 -18.86 -3.40 -11.10
C ASN A 140 -19.20 -4.11 -9.79
N TRP A 141 -20.46 -4.50 -9.64
CA TRP A 141 -20.95 -5.17 -8.43
C TRP A 141 -20.68 -6.68 -8.39
N GLY A 142 -19.92 -7.18 -9.37
CA GLY A 142 -19.53 -8.58 -9.51
C GLY A 142 -18.28 -8.69 -10.39
N CYS A 143 -17.71 -9.89 -10.45
CA CYS A 143 -16.48 -10.17 -11.18
C CYS A 143 -16.75 -10.89 -12.51
N ALA A 144 -17.61 -10.33 -13.35
CA ALA A 144 -17.85 -10.88 -14.68
C ALA A 144 -16.65 -10.58 -15.60
N ASP A 145 -15.79 -11.58 -15.78
CA ASP A 145 -14.64 -11.49 -16.69
C ASP A 145 -15.07 -11.07 -18.10
N GLY A 146 -14.24 -10.24 -18.72
CA GLY A 146 -14.48 -9.77 -20.09
C GLY A 146 -15.51 -8.64 -20.18
N THR A 147 -15.94 -8.06 -19.07
CA THR A 147 -16.73 -6.84 -19.10
C THR A 147 -15.92 -5.69 -19.69
N ASP A 148 -16.53 -4.94 -20.61
CA ASP A 148 -15.99 -3.73 -21.22
C ASP A 148 -17.12 -2.73 -21.34
N SER A 149 -17.17 -1.81 -20.38
CA SER A 149 -18.19 -0.75 -20.33
C SER A 149 -17.75 0.52 -21.06
N CYS A 150 -16.47 0.61 -21.47
CA CYS A 150 -15.91 1.72 -22.22
C CYS A 150 -15.22 1.23 -23.51
N PRO A 151 -15.94 0.68 -24.49
CA PRO A 151 -15.35 0.01 -25.66
C PRO A 151 -14.54 0.92 -26.57
N ASP A 152 -14.62 2.23 -26.41
CA ASP A 152 -13.82 3.21 -27.12
C ASP A 152 -12.51 3.55 -26.40
N ASP A 153 -12.35 3.13 -25.15
CA ASP A 153 -11.16 3.30 -24.31
C ASP A 153 -10.38 1.97 -24.24
N PRO A 154 -9.06 1.97 -24.07
CA PRO A 154 -8.27 0.73 -24.02
C PRO A 154 -8.52 -0.10 -22.75
N GLY A 155 -8.65 -1.42 -22.92
CA GLY A 155 -8.69 -2.40 -21.83
C GLY A 155 -10.09 -2.83 -21.42
N LEU A 156 -10.15 -3.87 -20.61
CA LEU A 156 -11.40 -4.36 -20.00
C LEU A 156 -11.60 -3.71 -18.65
N ASP A 157 -12.83 -3.67 -18.17
CA ASP A 157 -13.14 -3.19 -16.81
C ASP A 157 -12.32 -3.98 -15.77
N PRO A 158 -11.60 -3.33 -14.86
CA PRO A 158 -10.82 -3.99 -13.82
C PRO A 158 -11.73 -4.53 -12.71
N VAL A 159 -12.52 -5.55 -13.04
CA VAL A 159 -13.61 -6.09 -12.22
C VAL A 159 -13.16 -6.74 -10.90
N ASP A 160 -11.88 -7.08 -10.80
CA ASP A 160 -11.25 -7.70 -9.63
C ASP A 160 -10.36 -6.75 -8.84
N ASN A 161 -10.24 -5.48 -9.27
CA ASN A 161 -9.38 -4.51 -8.58
C ASN A 161 -9.97 -4.06 -7.24
N LEU A 162 -9.12 -3.97 -6.21
CA LEU A 162 -9.49 -3.54 -4.86
C LEU A 162 -10.16 -2.16 -4.81
N MET A 163 -9.84 -1.26 -5.74
CA MET A 163 -10.48 0.08 -5.79
C MET A 163 -11.77 0.11 -6.61
N ASN A 164 -12.28 -1.04 -7.04
CA ASN A 164 -13.63 -1.19 -7.58
C ASN A 164 -14.63 -1.63 -6.48
N TYR A 165 -15.92 -1.64 -6.77
CA TYR A 165 -16.95 -2.15 -5.84
C TYR A 165 -17.26 -3.60 -6.14
N VAL A 166 -16.51 -4.52 -5.56
CA VAL A 166 -16.74 -5.95 -5.69
C VAL A 166 -17.22 -6.50 -4.37
N TYR A 167 -18.46 -6.96 -4.33
CA TYR A 167 -19.13 -7.45 -3.10
C TYR A 167 -19.42 -8.95 -3.09
N SER A 168 -18.87 -9.70 -4.06
CA SER A 168 -19.07 -11.14 -4.09
C SER A 168 -17.90 -11.86 -3.43
N PRO A 169 -18.14 -12.73 -2.44
CA PRO A 169 -17.08 -13.54 -1.86
C PRO A 169 -16.45 -14.52 -2.85
N ASP A 170 -17.13 -14.80 -3.95
CA ASP A 170 -16.65 -15.68 -5.01
C ASP A 170 -15.74 -14.97 -6.02
N CYS A 171 -15.57 -13.65 -5.91
CA CYS A 171 -14.69 -12.88 -6.79
C CYS A 171 -13.26 -12.92 -6.26
N PRO A 172 -12.31 -13.44 -7.04
CA PRO A 172 -10.90 -13.24 -6.71
C PRO A 172 -10.58 -11.74 -6.79
N MET A 173 -9.94 -11.22 -5.76
CA MET A 173 -9.47 -9.83 -5.77
C MET A 173 -8.00 -9.81 -6.14
N SER A 174 -7.66 -8.96 -7.10
CA SER A 174 -6.28 -8.66 -7.44
C SER A 174 -5.70 -7.66 -6.42
N PRO A 175 -4.41 -7.79 -6.08
CA PRO A 175 -3.72 -6.75 -5.32
C PRO A 175 -3.77 -5.41 -6.08
N PHE A 176 -3.37 -4.34 -5.41
CA PHE A 176 -3.17 -3.06 -6.09
C PHE A 176 -2.17 -3.21 -7.25
N THR A 177 -2.41 -2.46 -8.32
CA THR A 177 -1.50 -2.45 -9.46
C THR A 177 -0.21 -1.67 -9.14
N PRO A 178 0.89 -1.87 -9.90
CA PRO A 178 2.09 -1.05 -9.78
C PRO A 178 1.82 0.45 -9.91
N GLY A 179 0.96 0.86 -10.84
CA GLY A 179 0.57 2.25 -11.00
C GLY A 179 -0.20 2.80 -9.80
N GLN A 180 -1.08 2.00 -9.19
CA GLN A 180 -1.74 2.35 -7.93
C GLN A 180 -0.71 2.54 -6.81
N GLY A 181 0.31 1.69 -6.72
CA GLY A 181 1.41 1.85 -5.78
C GLY A 181 2.16 3.16 -5.98
N THR A 182 2.55 3.46 -7.20
CA THR A 182 3.21 4.72 -7.58
C THR A 182 2.37 5.94 -7.19
N ARG A 183 1.06 5.90 -7.47
CA ARG A 183 0.14 6.97 -7.09
C ARG A 183 0.03 7.13 -5.58
N ALA A 184 -0.04 6.04 -4.82
CA ALA A 184 -0.10 6.07 -3.36
C ALA A 184 1.15 6.74 -2.77
N ILE A 185 2.34 6.35 -3.21
CA ILE A 185 3.61 6.97 -2.79
C ILE A 185 3.63 8.46 -3.16
N TRP A 186 3.19 8.82 -4.37
CA TRP A 186 3.07 10.21 -4.77
C TRP A 186 2.13 10.98 -3.83
N ALA A 187 0.96 10.45 -3.52
CA ALA A 187 -0.01 11.11 -2.66
C ALA A 187 0.51 11.28 -1.23
N ILE A 188 1.17 10.25 -0.67
CA ILE A 188 1.78 10.34 0.65
C ILE A 188 2.84 11.43 0.67
N ASN A 189 3.76 11.44 -0.28
CA ASN A 189 4.85 12.43 -0.35
C ASN A 189 4.35 13.87 -0.50
N ASN A 190 3.23 14.08 -1.18
CA ASN A 190 2.70 15.42 -1.41
C ASN A 190 1.79 15.94 -0.29
N TRP A 191 1.08 15.05 0.41
CA TRP A 191 0.03 15.45 1.32
C TRP A 191 0.29 15.06 2.79
N VAL A 192 0.93 13.90 3.02
CA VAL A 192 1.16 13.34 4.36
C VAL A 192 2.57 12.73 4.47
N PRO A 193 3.63 13.47 4.10
CA PRO A 193 4.98 12.91 4.01
C PRO A 193 5.50 12.36 5.35
N THR A 194 4.94 12.82 6.45
CA THR A 194 5.28 12.33 7.79
C THR A 194 4.64 11.00 8.14
N LEU A 195 3.78 10.46 7.26
CA LEU A 195 3.18 9.14 7.43
C LEU A 195 4.18 8.02 7.07
N ILE A 196 5.13 8.31 6.21
CA ILE A 196 6.23 7.40 5.93
C ILE A 196 7.28 7.65 7.01
N ASP A 197 7.50 6.66 7.86
CA ASP A 197 8.75 6.61 8.59
C ASP A 197 9.86 6.61 7.52
N THR A 198 10.64 7.65 7.47
CA THR A 198 11.90 7.59 6.74
C THR A 198 12.74 6.57 7.49
N ILE A 199 12.70 5.33 7.04
CA ILE A 199 13.68 4.34 7.47
C ILE A 199 15.02 4.99 7.11
N PRO A 200 15.86 5.31 8.11
CA PRO A 200 17.15 5.89 7.78
C PRO A 200 17.85 4.91 6.84
N PRO A 201 18.56 5.39 5.82
CA PRO A 201 19.25 4.53 4.87
C PRO A 201 20.05 3.48 5.63
N THR A 202 19.81 2.23 5.33
CA THR A 202 20.47 1.10 5.97
C THR A 202 21.72 0.75 5.18
N VAL A 203 22.77 0.32 5.88
CA VAL A 203 23.97 -0.20 5.25
C VAL A 203 23.91 -1.73 5.35
N TRP A 204 23.87 -2.37 4.20
CA TRP A 204 23.91 -3.82 4.06
C TRP A 204 25.32 -4.28 3.71
N TYR A 205 25.81 -5.28 4.40
CA TYR A 205 27.16 -5.78 4.21
C TYR A 205 27.15 -7.11 3.43
N VAL A 206 28.03 -7.18 2.45
CA VAL A 206 28.25 -8.37 1.60
C VAL A 206 29.70 -8.80 1.70
N SER A 207 29.94 -10.09 1.90
CA SER A 207 31.27 -10.69 2.03
C SER A 207 31.31 -12.09 1.43
N GLU A 208 32.41 -12.48 0.76
CA GLU A 208 32.62 -13.88 0.30
C GLU A 208 32.49 -14.91 1.44
N ASN A 209 32.70 -14.50 2.68
CA ASN A 209 32.56 -15.35 3.86
C ASN A 209 31.19 -15.22 4.52
N GLY A 210 30.28 -14.49 3.91
CA GLY A 210 28.92 -14.31 4.37
C GLY A 210 28.01 -15.50 4.07
N SER A 211 26.74 -15.36 4.37
CA SER A 211 25.74 -16.41 4.11
C SER A 211 24.41 -15.80 3.74
N ASP A 212 23.83 -16.21 2.62
CA ASP A 212 22.50 -15.81 2.21
C ASP A 212 21.39 -16.59 2.94
N GLU A 213 21.72 -17.70 3.59
CA GLU A 213 20.77 -18.49 4.38
C GLU A 213 20.67 -18.05 5.84
N SER A 214 21.79 -17.61 6.43
CA SER A 214 21.89 -17.31 7.86
C SER A 214 22.39 -15.90 8.18
N GLY A 215 22.91 -15.17 7.19
CA GLY A 215 23.26 -13.77 7.30
C GLY A 215 22.03 -12.89 7.40
N ASP A 216 22.14 -11.80 8.13
CA ASP A 216 21.10 -10.77 8.26
C ASP A 216 21.49 -9.44 7.57
N GLY A 217 22.62 -9.43 6.87
CA GLY A 217 23.18 -8.27 6.18
C GLY A 217 23.87 -7.26 7.08
N SER A 218 24.00 -7.54 8.36
CA SER A 218 24.82 -6.74 9.26
C SER A 218 26.33 -6.94 9.00
N GLU A 219 27.16 -6.07 9.56
CA GLU A 219 28.64 -6.21 9.46
C GLU A 219 29.13 -7.50 10.11
N GLU A 220 28.44 -7.99 11.16
CA GLU A 220 28.80 -9.22 11.88
C GLU A 220 28.31 -10.47 11.15
N TYR A 221 27.16 -10.40 10.47
CA TYR A 221 26.53 -11.51 9.73
C TYR A 221 26.18 -11.09 8.29
N PRO A 222 27.20 -10.81 7.44
CA PRO A 222 26.97 -10.31 6.10
C PRO A 222 26.32 -11.35 5.18
N PHE A 223 25.70 -10.88 4.11
CA PHE A 223 25.26 -11.74 3.01
C PHE A 223 26.46 -12.27 2.21
N ALA A 224 26.26 -13.37 1.50
CA ALA A 224 27.25 -13.96 0.62
C ALA A 224 27.20 -13.35 -0.79
N SER A 225 26.03 -12.94 -1.27
CA SER A 225 25.82 -12.39 -2.61
C SER A 225 25.44 -10.91 -2.59
N ILE A 226 25.89 -10.19 -3.61
CA ILE A 226 25.53 -8.79 -3.85
C ILE A 226 24.04 -8.71 -4.18
N GLN A 227 23.52 -9.68 -4.95
CA GLN A 227 22.12 -9.71 -5.33
C GLN A 227 21.21 -9.74 -4.12
N ASN A 228 21.53 -10.55 -3.10
CA ASN A 228 20.72 -10.61 -1.88
C ASN A 228 20.69 -9.28 -1.13
N GLY A 229 21.82 -8.58 -1.07
CA GLY A 229 21.88 -7.23 -0.50
C GLY A 229 21.05 -6.21 -1.28
N LEU A 230 21.04 -6.31 -2.61
CA LEU A 230 20.25 -5.44 -3.47
C LEU A 230 18.75 -5.73 -3.38
N ASP A 231 18.38 -7.01 -3.29
CA ASP A 231 16.97 -7.45 -3.26
C ASP A 231 16.21 -6.98 -2.02
N ILE A 232 16.93 -6.77 -0.91
CA ILE A 232 16.35 -6.29 0.35
C ILE A 232 16.50 -4.77 0.56
N SER A 233 17.24 -4.09 -0.32
CA SER A 233 17.52 -2.67 -0.19
C SER A 233 16.32 -1.81 -0.52
N TYR A 234 16.12 -0.75 0.26
CA TYR A 234 15.16 0.32 0.04
C TYR A 234 15.83 1.58 -0.53
N ASP A 235 15.02 2.56 -0.87
CA ASP A 235 15.48 3.84 -1.41
C ASP A 235 16.46 4.54 -0.46
N GLY A 236 17.63 4.87 -0.97
CA GLY A 236 18.73 5.49 -0.22
C GLY A 236 19.66 4.53 0.50
N ASP A 237 19.40 3.22 0.49
CA ASP A 237 20.25 2.23 1.13
C ASP A 237 21.63 2.12 0.46
N THR A 238 22.57 1.57 1.21
CA THR A 238 23.93 1.30 0.72
C THR A 238 24.25 -0.18 0.87
N VAL A 239 24.71 -0.82 -0.20
CA VAL A 239 25.26 -2.18 -0.17
C VAL A 239 26.79 -2.07 -0.21
N LEU A 240 27.43 -2.38 0.91
CA LEU A 240 28.89 -2.40 1.06
C LEU A 240 29.43 -3.79 0.78
N VAL A 241 30.26 -3.91 -0.25
CA VAL A 241 30.87 -5.16 -0.69
C VAL A 241 32.33 -5.21 -0.28
N THR A 242 32.69 -6.21 0.52
CA THR A 242 34.08 -6.42 0.94
C THR A 242 34.96 -6.90 -0.23
N ALA A 243 36.28 -6.94 0.00
CA ALA A 243 37.20 -7.51 -0.97
C ALA A 243 36.83 -8.98 -1.27
N GLY A 244 36.82 -9.33 -2.56
CA GLY A 244 36.46 -10.65 -3.03
C GLY A 244 36.11 -10.69 -4.50
N THR A 245 35.86 -11.90 -5.01
CA THR A 245 35.34 -12.12 -6.36
C THR A 245 33.94 -12.73 -6.27
N TYR A 246 32.96 -11.97 -6.68
CA TYR A 246 31.55 -12.33 -6.64
C TYR A 246 31.12 -12.78 -8.02
N THR A 247 30.88 -14.10 -8.17
CA THR A 247 30.47 -14.69 -9.46
C THR A 247 28.98 -14.73 -9.53
N GLU A 248 28.39 -13.66 -10.01
CA GLU A 248 26.93 -13.48 -10.10
C GLU A 248 26.54 -12.48 -11.18
N ASN A 249 25.33 -12.64 -11.71
CA ASN A 249 24.71 -11.69 -12.62
C ASN A 249 23.79 -10.77 -11.81
N ILE A 250 24.12 -9.47 -11.80
CA ILE A 250 23.37 -8.49 -11.02
C ILE A 250 22.14 -8.02 -11.79
N ASN A 251 20.98 -8.22 -11.20
CA ASN A 251 19.74 -7.59 -11.60
C ASN A 251 19.49 -6.37 -10.72
N TRP A 252 19.63 -5.18 -11.29
CA TRP A 252 19.43 -3.96 -10.53
C TRP A 252 17.94 -3.82 -10.17
N PRO A 253 17.59 -3.65 -8.87
CA PRO A 253 16.20 -3.46 -8.48
C PRO A 253 15.63 -2.15 -9.04
N MET A 254 14.32 -2.07 -9.17
CA MET A 254 13.65 -0.84 -9.61
C MET A 254 13.64 0.28 -8.54
N THR A 255 14.16 -0.01 -7.37
CA THR A 255 14.32 0.93 -6.26
C THR A 255 15.32 2.02 -6.62
N ASN A 256 15.00 3.28 -6.31
CA ASN A 256 15.85 4.41 -6.64
C ASN A 256 16.85 4.71 -5.49
N GLY A 257 17.99 5.29 -5.84
CA GLY A 257 18.90 5.83 -4.82
C GLY A 257 19.76 4.82 -4.08
N ILE A 258 19.75 3.52 -4.43
CA ILE A 258 20.65 2.53 -3.83
C ILE A 258 22.09 2.82 -4.25
N ALA A 259 23.00 2.79 -3.28
CA ALA A 259 24.44 2.88 -3.52
C ALA A 259 25.10 1.50 -3.36
N LEU A 260 25.67 0.95 -4.44
CA LEU A 260 26.53 -0.23 -4.40
C LEU A 260 27.99 0.21 -4.32
N ILE A 261 28.67 -0.11 -3.23
CA ILE A 261 30.03 0.35 -2.96
C ILE A 261 30.96 -0.84 -2.69
N GLY A 262 31.87 -1.10 -3.59
CA GLY A 262 32.94 -2.09 -3.40
C GLY A 262 34.14 -1.53 -2.61
N SER A 263 34.90 -2.40 -1.97
CA SER A 263 36.08 -2.05 -1.16
C SER A 263 37.28 -1.52 -1.97
N GLY A 264 37.16 -1.44 -3.28
CA GLY A 264 38.16 -0.87 -4.20
C GLY A 264 38.22 -1.66 -5.51
N GLN A 265 38.58 -0.96 -6.58
CA GLN A 265 38.57 -1.50 -7.95
C GLN A 265 39.48 -2.71 -8.17
N ASP A 266 40.54 -2.86 -7.37
CA ASP A 266 41.47 -3.96 -7.50
C ASP A 266 41.20 -5.14 -6.57
N ASN A 267 40.26 -4.96 -5.64
CA ASN A 267 39.98 -5.92 -4.57
C ASN A 267 38.54 -6.45 -4.57
N CYS A 268 37.60 -5.75 -5.19
CA CYS A 268 36.22 -6.18 -5.28
C CYS A 268 35.87 -6.36 -6.76
N ILE A 269 35.68 -7.60 -7.16
CA ILE A 269 35.45 -7.99 -8.56
C ILE A 269 34.08 -8.62 -8.65
N ILE A 270 33.25 -8.11 -9.56
CA ILE A 270 32.01 -8.77 -9.97
C ILE A 270 32.32 -9.48 -11.29
N ASP A 271 32.29 -10.81 -11.25
CA ASP A 271 32.50 -11.65 -12.42
C ASP A 271 31.15 -12.21 -12.86
N GLY A 272 30.64 -11.68 -13.97
CA GLY A 272 29.37 -12.16 -14.52
C GLY A 272 29.48 -13.62 -14.92
N ASP A 273 28.54 -14.44 -14.43
CA ASP A 273 28.45 -15.85 -14.81
C ASP A 273 28.17 -15.94 -16.33
N SER A 274 29.10 -16.53 -17.05
CA SER A 274 29.05 -16.65 -18.51
C SER A 274 28.20 -17.83 -18.97
N SER A 275 27.19 -18.26 -18.18
CA SER A 275 26.25 -19.34 -18.54
C SER A 275 25.21 -18.92 -19.57
#